data_b0ca4df0a35f4ada13b8c8197102e459
#
_entry.id   b0ca4df0a35f4ada13b8c8197102e459
#
_cell.length_a   1.000
_cell.length_b   1.000
_cell.length_c   1.000
_cell.angle_alpha   90.00
_cell.angle_beta   90.00
_cell.angle_gamma   90.00
#
_symmetry.space_group_name_H-M   'P 1'
#
loop_
_entity.id
_entity.type
_entity.pdbx_description
1 polymer ?
#
loop_
_entity_poly.entity_id
_entity_poly.type
_entity_poly.pdbx_seq_one_letter_code
_entity_poly.pdbx_strand_id
1 'polypeptide(L)'
;MFKSLFKIPENLTIQEKYLRGRCSLAQPSKRIAILFAIVVALEFTTPSEYLFGYLYTGPILLANSRLSRLGKLQITLVAATLTLLNLFVPHGETIALATVANRSIAVMALGVTGYLSDRNQQYEEAIAQTKAQLQSQQQLASIREDFVSTLSHDLKTPMLGAIETIKAFKQAKFGDVTSTQQKVLETMARSHKMTLQLVETLLDVYRNDTEGLKLQLSPLNLVALAEEVIATMIDLSAARRVYINMSYGESDFRRSLWVKGDALQLQRVFANLLTNGINHSPRGGKVEIVMESYSSYQIVKVIDSGLGITAEELPHLFERFYQGNGDRQAKGSGLGLYLSRQIIDAHGGIIWAENKLPHGALFGFRLPAIPEK
;
A
#
# COMPACT_ATOMS: atom_id res chain seq x y z
N MET A 1 12.03 -32.58 4.03
CA MET A 1 12.17 -31.34 4.80
C MET A 1 11.25 -30.23 4.27
N PHE A 2 10.08 -30.58 3.66
CA PHE A 2 9.15 -29.65 2.99
C PHE A 2 7.72 -29.68 3.58
N LYS A 3 7.52 -30.32 4.74
CA LYS A 3 6.19 -30.48 5.38
C LYS A 3 5.93 -29.58 6.60
N SER A 4 6.86 -28.67 6.97
CA SER A 4 6.69 -27.79 8.14
C SER A 4 6.35 -26.33 7.83
N LEU A 5 6.21 -25.94 6.55
CA LEU A 5 5.97 -24.56 6.12
C LEU A 5 4.49 -24.18 5.90
N PHE A 6 3.57 -25.13 6.05
CA PHE A 6 2.12 -24.84 6.03
C PHE A 6 1.44 -25.31 7.31
N LYS A 7 1.84 -24.76 8.46
CA LYS A 7 0.94 -24.70 9.61
C LYS A 7 -0.07 -23.59 9.32
N ILE A 8 -1.20 -23.97 8.72
CA ILE A 8 -2.42 -23.13 8.68
C ILE A 8 -2.75 -22.84 10.16
N PRO A 9 -2.79 -21.59 10.61
CA PRO A 9 -3.15 -21.31 12.00
C PRO A 9 -4.56 -21.79 12.26
N GLU A 10 -4.76 -22.45 13.41
CA GLU A 10 -6.03 -22.99 13.92
C GLU A 10 -7.16 -21.95 14.15
N ASN A 11 -7.06 -20.78 13.54
CA ASN A 11 -8.07 -19.70 13.60
C ASN A 11 -9.28 -19.91 12.67
N LEU A 12 -9.43 -21.08 12.05
CA LEU A 12 -10.69 -21.50 11.40
C LEU A 12 -11.85 -21.73 12.39
N THR A 13 -11.57 -21.71 13.68
CA THR A 13 -12.56 -21.84 14.76
C THR A 13 -13.44 -20.61 14.98
N ILE A 14 -13.17 -19.47 14.36
CA ILE A 14 -14.04 -18.27 14.51
C ILE A 14 -15.34 -18.46 13.73
N GLN A 15 -15.30 -19.07 12.54
CA GLN A 15 -16.49 -19.35 11.76
C GLN A 15 -17.35 -20.46 12.40
N GLU A 16 -16.73 -21.49 13.01
CA GLU A 16 -17.47 -22.51 13.79
C GLU A 16 -18.06 -21.95 15.08
N LYS A 17 -17.39 -21.01 15.77
CA LYS A 17 -17.97 -20.32 16.93
C LYS A 17 -19.17 -19.44 16.53
N TYR A 18 -19.15 -18.80 15.36
CA TYR A 18 -20.29 -18.04 14.82
C TYR A 18 -21.44 -18.96 14.42
N LEU A 19 -21.16 -20.16 13.92
CA LEU A 19 -22.19 -21.16 13.58
C LEU A 19 -22.74 -21.88 14.81
N ARG A 20 -21.95 -22.14 15.83
CA ARG A 20 -22.43 -22.71 17.12
C ARG A 20 -23.21 -21.69 17.95
N GLY A 21 -22.96 -20.40 17.81
CA GLY A 21 -23.79 -19.36 18.45
C GLY A 21 -25.22 -19.33 17.95
N ARG A 22 -25.53 -19.91 16.78
CA ARG A 22 -26.91 -20.01 16.23
C ARG A 22 -27.74 -21.16 16.82
N CYS A 23 -27.15 -22.15 17.51
CA CYS A 23 -27.89 -23.31 18.05
C CYS A 23 -28.52 -23.09 19.44
N SER A 24 -28.32 -21.92 20.09
CA SER A 24 -29.00 -21.56 21.35
C SER A 24 -30.17 -20.57 21.12
N LEU A 25 -30.81 -20.61 19.96
CA LEU A 25 -31.86 -19.67 19.53
C LEU A 25 -33.19 -19.80 20.29
N ALA A 26 -33.35 -20.82 21.16
CA ALA A 26 -34.65 -21.05 21.86
C ALA A 26 -34.82 -20.29 23.19
N GLN A 27 -33.74 -19.82 23.84
CA GLN A 27 -33.86 -19.17 25.16
C GLN A 27 -34.11 -17.65 25.13
N PRO A 28 -33.56 -16.86 24.21
CA PRO A 28 -33.77 -15.40 24.25
C PRO A 28 -35.14 -14.98 23.72
N SER A 29 -35.73 -15.69 22.77
CA SER A 29 -37.09 -15.43 22.29
C SER A 29 -38.12 -15.67 23.41
N LYS A 30 -37.89 -16.64 24.27
CA LYS A 30 -38.76 -16.91 25.45
C LYS A 30 -38.71 -15.76 26.46
N ARG A 31 -37.53 -15.16 26.70
CA ARG A 31 -37.40 -14.01 27.64
C ARG A 31 -38.13 -12.78 27.09
N ILE A 32 -38.02 -12.47 25.81
CA ILE A 32 -38.71 -11.38 25.18
C ILE A 32 -40.23 -11.63 25.25
N ALA A 33 -40.68 -12.84 24.93
CA ALA A 33 -42.09 -13.22 25.01
C ALA A 33 -42.67 -13.16 26.43
N ILE A 34 -41.90 -13.60 27.44
CA ILE A 34 -42.30 -13.53 28.85
C ILE A 34 -42.42 -12.07 29.29
N LEU A 35 -41.40 -11.24 28.97
CA LEU A 35 -41.43 -9.81 29.33
C LEU A 35 -42.60 -9.09 28.64
N PHE A 36 -42.87 -9.41 27.39
CA PHE A 36 -44.00 -8.88 26.63
C PHE A 36 -45.33 -9.31 27.25
N ALA A 37 -45.49 -10.57 27.62
CA ALA A 37 -46.68 -11.11 28.27
C ALA A 37 -46.94 -10.46 29.66
N ILE A 38 -45.88 -10.20 30.44
CA ILE A 38 -45.98 -9.47 31.73
C ILE A 38 -46.54 -8.04 31.50
N VAL A 39 -46.01 -7.33 30.50
CA VAL A 39 -46.48 -5.97 30.19
C VAL A 39 -47.92 -5.97 29.75
N VAL A 40 -48.32 -6.94 28.91
CA VAL A 40 -49.72 -7.13 28.50
C VAL A 40 -50.62 -7.40 29.71
N ALA A 41 -50.22 -8.30 30.61
CA ALA A 41 -50.99 -8.59 31.80
C ALA A 41 -51.14 -7.35 32.69
N LEU A 42 -50.08 -6.60 32.93
CA LEU A 42 -50.12 -5.34 33.70
C LEU A 42 -51.03 -4.32 33.05
N GLU A 43 -50.97 -4.16 31.73
CA GLU A 43 -51.73 -3.14 31.02
C GLU A 43 -53.26 -3.43 31.02
N PHE A 44 -53.66 -4.72 30.99
CA PHE A 44 -55.09 -5.10 30.93
C PHE A 44 -55.71 -5.39 32.33
N THR A 45 -54.89 -5.58 33.38
CA THR A 45 -55.39 -5.84 34.75
C THR A 45 -55.49 -4.58 35.63
N THR A 46 -54.82 -3.51 35.21
CA THR A 46 -54.81 -2.23 36.01
C THR A 46 -55.79 -1.19 35.43
N PRO A 47 -56.27 -0.27 36.27
CA PRO A 47 -57.16 0.81 35.82
C PRO A 47 -56.57 1.63 34.67
N SER A 48 -57.43 2.20 33.82
CA SER A 48 -57.04 2.94 32.60
C SER A 48 -56.18 4.20 32.85
N GLU A 49 -56.16 4.67 34.08
CA GLU A 49 -55.34 5.80 34.52
C GLU A 49 -53.83 5.50 34.51
N TYR A 50 -53.47 4.22 34.69
CA TYR A 50 -52.06 3.82 34.68
C TYR A 50 -51.57 3.50 33.26
N LEU A 51 -50.39 4.03 32.93
CA LEU A 51 -49.79 3.95 31.58
C LEU A 51 -48.64 2.91 31.55
N PHE A 52 -48.95 1.63 31.40
CA PHE A 52 -47.96 0.58 31.31
C PHE A 52 -47.42 0.41 29.89
N GLY A 53 -48.05 0.98 28.86
CA GLY A 53 -47.64 0.86 27.46
C GLY A 53 -46.20 1.28 27.19
N TYR A 54 -45.60 2.17 27.97
CA TYR A 54 -44.17 2.52 27.87
C TYR A 54 -43.24 1.34 28.20
N LEU A 55 -43.65 0.36 28.98
CA LEU A 55 -42.83 -0.78 29.33
C LEU A 55 -42.53 -1.69 28.13
N TYR A 56 -43.34 -1.62 27.05
CA TYR A 56 -43.03 -2.33 25.80
C TYR A 56 -41.71 -1.90 25.17
N THR A 57 -41.16 -0.74 25.54
CA THR A 57 -39.80 -0.32 25.10
C THR A 57 -38.76 -1.35 25.50
N GLY A 58 -38.87 -1.99 26.66
CA GLY A 58 -37.94 -3.03 27.12
C GLY A 58 -37.87 -4.25 26.19
N PRO A 59 -38.97 -4.94 25.92
CA PRO A 59 -39.02 -6.00 24.93
C PRO A 59 -38.57 -5.59 23.53
N ILE A 60 -38.92 -4.38 23.05
CA ILE A 60 -38.52 -3.87 21.73
C ILE A 60 -36.97 -3.70 21.68
N LEU A 61 -36.37 -3.13 22.70
CA LEU A 61 -34.90 -2.99 22.78
C LEU A 61 -34.20 -4.33 22.90
N LEU A 62 -34.72 -5.27 23.68
CA LEU A 62 -34.17 -6.63 23.78
C LEU A 62 -34.30 -7.41 22.47
N ALA A 63 -35.33 -7.14 21.67
CA ALA A 63 -35.53 -7.74 20.37
C ALA A 63 -34.49 -7.26 19.35
N ASN A 64 -33.86 -6.11 19.59
CA ASN A 64 -32.91 -5.49 18.65
C ASN A 64 -31.78 -6.40 18.22
N SER A 65 -31.16 -7.11 19.15
CA SER A 65 -30.00 -7.97 18.89
C SER A 65 -30.34 -9.40 18.42
N ARG A 66 -31.64 -9.74 18.35
CA ARG A 66 -32.09 -11.15 18.21
C ARG A 66 -33.08 -11.41 17.08
N LEU A 67 -33.84 -10.42 16.67
CA LEU A 67 -34.89 -10.57 15.66
C LEU A 67 -34.52 -9.90 14.33
N SER A 68 -35.07 -10.47 13.25
CA SER A 68 -35.02 -9.87 11.93
C SER A 68 -35.72 -8.51 11.92
N ARG A 69 -35.42 -7.68 10.93
CA ARG A 69 -36.06 -6.36 10.73
C ARG A 69 -37.58 -6.45 10.72
N LEU A 70 -38.13 -7.45 10.02
CA LEU A 70 -39.55 -7.72 10.00
C LEU A 70 -40.12 -8.11 11.38
N GLY A 71 -39.39 -8.93 12.15
CA GLY A 71 -39.81 -9.33 13.49
C GLY A 71 -39.83 -8.16 14.49
N LYS A 72 -38.88 -7.24 14.41
CA LYS A 72 -38.89 -6.00 15.23
C LYS A 72 -40.07 -5.11 14.89
N LEU A 73 -40.33 -4.91 13.62
CA LEU A 73 -41.45 -4.11 13.15
C LEU A 73 -42.79 -4.73 13.61
N GLN A 74 -42.94 -6.06 13.55
CA GLN A 74 -44.12 -6.78 14.05
C GLN A 74 -44.32 -6.58 15.55
N ILE A 75 -43.27 -6.74 16.37
CA ILE A 75 -43.34 -6.52 17.83
C ILE A 75 -43.73 -5.07 18.16
N THR A 76 -43.13 -4.09 17.49
CA THR A 76 -43.47 -2.69 17.70
C THR A 76 -44.91 -2.38 17.31
N LEU A 77 -45.39 -2.93 16.18
CA LEU A 77 -46.77 -2.77 15.72
C LEU A 77 -47.77 -3.42 16.68
N VAL A 78 -47.47 -4.66 17.15
CA VAL A 78 -48.33 -5.36 18.13
C VAL A 78 -48.39 -4.58 19.45
N ALA A 79 -47.25 -4.09 19.95
CA ALA A 79 -47.19 -3.27 21.16
C ALA A 79 -48.06 -1.99 21.02
N ALA A 80 -47.91 -1.28 19.91
CA ALA A 80 -48.69 -0.08 19.62
C ALA A 80 -50.21 -0.38 19.54
N THR A 81 -50.55 -1.47 18.86
CA THR A 81 -51.96 -1.89 18.73
C THR A 81 -52.56 -2.26 20.08
N LEU A 82 -51.83 -3.01 20.92
CA LEU A 82 -52.32 -3.38 22.26
C LEU A 82 -52.52 -2.14 23.16
N THR A 83 -51.58 -1.19 23.11
CA THR A 83 -51.68 0.07 23.86
C THR A 83 -52.92 0.88 23.45
N LEU A 84 -53.28 0.88 22.17
CA LEU A 84 -54.53 1.53 21.69
C LEU A 84 -55.76 0.74 22.02
N LEU A 85 -55.75 -0.62 21.87
CA LEU A 85 -56.86 -1.48 22.19
C LEU A 85 -57.32 -1.38 23.62
N ASN A 86 -56.40 -1.18 24.56
CA ASN A 86 -56.75 -0.99 25.97
C ASN A 86 -57.58 0.30 26.22
N LEU A 87 -57.67 1.22 25.26
CA LEU A 87 -58.56 2.38 25.33
C LEU A 87 -60.05 1.97 25.25
N PHE A 88 -60.36 0.84 24.57
CA PHE A 88 -61.72 0.36 24.32
C PHE A 88 -62.20 -0.69 25.34
N VAL A 89 -61.31 -1.13 26.27
CA VAL A 89 -61.68 -2.08 27.31
C VAL A 89 -62.51 -1.33 28.37
N PRO A 90 -63.79 -1.66 28.54
CA PRO A 90 -64.68 -0.90 29.41
C PRO A 90 -64.35 -1.12 30.90
N HIS A 91 -63.85 -0.10 31.54
CA HIS A 91 -63.63 -0.02 32.98
C HIS A 91 -64.69 0.84 33.68
N GLY A 92 -65.85 1.07 33.03
CA GLY A 92 -67.01 1.75 33.63
C GLY A 92 -66.93 3.27 33.69
N GLU A 93 -65.91 3.90 33.14
CA GLU A 93 -65.70 5.35 33.20
C GLU A 93 -65.72 6.00 31.80
N THR A 94 -66.10 7.28 31.76
CA THR A 94 -65.99 8.10 30.53
C THR A 94 -64.52 8.28 30.14
N ILE A 95 -64.19 8.04 28.88
CA ILE A 95 -62.84 8.20 28.37
C ILE A 95 -62.38 9.66 28.49
N ALA A 96 -61.46 9.96 29.42
CA ALA A 96 -60.89 11.28 29.59
C ALA A 96 -59.98 11.63 28.38
N LEU A 97 -60.04 12.89 27.94
CA LEU A 97 -59.15 13.38 26.85
C LEU A 97 -57.67 13.21 27.17
N ALA A 98 -57.31 13.32 28.45
CA ALA A 98 -55.95 13.07 28.93
C ALA A 98 -55.48 11.64 28.70
N THR A 99 -56.32 10.65 28.86
CA THR A 99 -56.01 9.21 28.61
C THR A 99 -55.71 8.98 27.14
N VAL A 100 -56.48 9.57 26.25
CA VAL A 100 -56.26 9.47 24.80
C VAL A 100 -54.91 10.13 24.42
N ALA A 101 -54.66 11.31 24.92
CA ALA A 101 -53.38 12.03 24.69
C ALA A 101 -52.18 11.21 25.16
N ASN A 102 -52.22 10.70 26.39
CA ASN A 102 -51.14 9.90 26.96
C ASN A 102 -50.86 8.60 26.17
N ARG A 103 -51.89 7.90 25.70
CA ARG A 103 -51.68 6.68 24.88
C ARG A 103 -51.17 7.01 23.51
N SER A 104 -51.58 8.12 22.91
CA SER A 104 -50.99 8.57 21.63
C SER A 104 -49.52 8.89 21.77
N ILE A 105 -49.10 9.53 22.86
CA ILE A 105 -47.71 9.81 23.19
C ILE A 105 -46.94 8.47 23.38
N ALA A 106 -47.51 7.49 24.08
CA ALA A 106 -46.91 6.18 24.27
C ALA A 106 -46.67 5.46 22.94
N VAL A 107 -47.66 5.45 22.05
CA VAL A 107 -47.53 4.85 20.72
C VAL A 107 -46.42 5.56 19.88
N MET A 108 -46.37 6.89 19.92
CA MET A 108 -45.27 7.62 19.26
C MET A 108 -43.93 7.24 19.85
N ALA A 109 -43.81 7.14 21.17
CA ALA A 109 -42.56 6.74 21.84
C ALA A 109 -42.13 5.31 21.42
N LEU A 110 -43.07 4.35 21.31
CA LEU A 110 -42.79 3.01 20.83
C LEU A 110 -42.33 3.02 19.37
N GLY A 111 -42.93 3.81 18.51
CA GLY A 111 -42.53 3.97 17.12
C GLY A 111 -41.10 4.54 16.99
N VAL A 112 -40.81 5.61 17.76
CA VAL A 112 -39.45 6.20 17.80
C VAL A 112 -38.43 5.19 18.33
N THR A 113 -38.77 4.44 19.40
CA THR A 113 -37.88 3.42 19.97
C THR A 113 -37.59 2.32 18.93
N GLY A 114 -38.61 1.82 18.23
CA GLY A 114 -38.44 0.82 17.19
C GLY A 114 -37.59 1.32 16.04
N TYR A 115 -37.79 2.54 15.59
CA TYR A 115 -36.98 3.19 14.54
C TYR A 115 -35.52 3.38 14.95
N LEU A 116 -35.28 3.93 16.11
CA LEU A 116 -33.91 4.15 16.64
C LEU A 116 -33.19 2.83 16.86
N SER A 117 -33.90 1.82 17.36
CA SER A 117 -33.38 0.46 17.54
C SER A 117 -32.92 -0.15 16.23
N ASP A 118 -33.72 -0.05 15.14
CA ASP A 118 -33.35 -0.54 13.81
C ASP A 118 -32.14 0.21 13.24
N ARG A 119 -32.11 1.54 13.38
CA ARG A 119 -30.99 2.39 12.95
C ARG A 119 -29.69 2.04 13.68
N ASN A 120 -29.78 1.88 15.00
CA ASN A 120 -28.58 1.55 15.81
C ASN A 120 -27.98 0.21 15.37
N GLN A 121 -28.81 -0.80 15.11
CA GLN A 121 -28.33 -2.09 14.60
C GLN A 121 -27.64 -1.95 13.24
N GLN A 122 -28.20 -1.17 12.32
CA GLN A 122 -27.57 -0.92 11.01
C GLN A 122 -26.20 -0.27 11.18
N TYR A 123 -26.05 0.69 12.09
CA TYR A 123 -24.77 1.31 12.39
C TYR A 123 -23.77 0.31 13.01
N GLU A 124 -24.19 -0.51 13.95
CA GLU A 124 -23.32 -1.54 14.54
C GLU A 124 -22.84 -2.56 13.50
N GLU A 125 -23.72 -3.01 12.60
CA GLU A 125 -23.38 -3.91 11.50
C GLU A 125 -22.40 -3.25 10.52
N ALA A 126 -22.63 -1.98 10.13
CA ALA A 126 -21.74 -1.24 9.25
C ALA A 126 -20.35 -1.00 9.90
N ILE A 127 -20.31 -0.65 11.17
CA ILE A 127 -19.07 -0.49 11.93
C ILE A 127 -18.32 -1.83 12.02
N ALA A 128 -19.02 -2.93 12.30
CA ALA A 128 -18.43 -4.25 12.39
C ALA A 128 -17.83 -4.71 11.03
N GLN A 129 -18.53 -4.45 9.92
CA GLN A 129 -18.04 -4.73 8.56
C GLN A 129 -16.80 -3.90 8.23
N THR A 130 -16.84 -2.59 8.49
CA THR A 130 -15.70 -1.68 8.24
C THR A 130 -14.49 -2.09 9.08
N LYS A 131 -14.71 -2.46 10.35
CA LYS A 131 -13.64 -2.93 11.24
C LYS A 131 -13.03 -4.23 10.76
N ALA A 132 -13.86 -5.20 10.31
CA ALA A 132 -13.37 -6.47 9.77
C ALA A 132 -12.57 -6.26 8.48
N GLN A 133 -13.01 -5.35 7.61
CA GLN A 133 -12.31 -5.00 6.39
C GLN A 133 -10.95 -4.33 6.69
N LEU A 134 -10.93 -3.40 7.64
CA LEU A 134 -9.70 -2.75 8.08
C LEU A 134 -8.69 -3.75 8.68
N GLN A 135 -9.17 -4.65 9.53
CA GLN A 135 -8.34 -5.71 10.11
C GLN A 135 -7.76 -6.63 9.03
N SER A 136 -8.56 -7.02 8.03
CA SER A 136 -8.09 -7.84 6.91
C SER A 136 -7.01 -7.10 6.09
N GLN A 137 -7.19 -5.81 5.83
CA GLN A 137 -6.18 -5.00 5.13
C GLN A 137 -4.88 -4.88 5.94
N GLN A 138 -4.97 -4.64 7.25
CA GLN A 138 -3.81 -4.58 8.13
C GLN A 138 -3.07 -5.92 8.20
N GLN A 139 -3.79 -7.02 8.24
CA GLN A 139 -3.21 -8.35 8.25
C GLN A 139 -2.49 -8.68 6.93
N LEU A 140 -3.08 -8.31 5.80
CA LEU A 140 -2.43 -8.45 4.49
C LEU A 140 -1.17 -7.58 4.38
N ALA A 141 -1.20 -6.36 4.90
CA ALA A 141 -0.04 -5.47 4.93
C ALA A 141 1.10 -6.07 5.78
N SER A 142 0.80 -6.56 6.99
CA SER A 142 1.78 -7.21 7.86
C SER A 142 2.40 -8.47 7.22
N ILE A 143 1.57 -9.35 6.63
CA ILE A 143 2.06 -10.55 5.93
C ILE A 143 3.00 -10.17 4.77
N ARG A 144 2.68 -9.10 4.04
CA ARG A 144 3.53 -8.60 2.95
C ARG A 144 4.87 -8.08 3.47
N GLU A 145 4.86 -7.34 4.56
CA GLU A 145 6.08 -6.79 5.18
C GLU A 145 6.99 -7.90 5.71
N ASP A 146 6.43 -8.86 6.45
CA ASP A 146 7.16 -10.03 6.96
C ASP A 146 7.74 -10.87 5.81
N PHE A 147 6.97 -11.05 4.73
CA PHE A 147 7.42 -11.78 3.54
C PHE A 147 8.61 -11.10 2.86
N VAL A 148 8.54 -9.78 2.65
CA VAL A 148 9.64 -9.01 2.05
C VAL A 148 10.89 -9.02 2.93
N SER A 149 10.74 -8.85 4.24
CA SER A 149 11.84 -8.88 5.19
C SER A 149 12.53 -10.25 5.22
N THR A 150 11.74 -11.32 5.33
CA THR A 150 12.24 -12.70 5.37
C THR A 150 12.92 -13.08 4.07
N LEU A 151 12.29 -12.82 2.92
CA LEU A 151 12.89 -13.07 1.61
C LEU A 151 14.18 -12.28 1.39
N SER A 152 14.25 -11.03 1.88
CA SER A 152 15.46 -10.22 1.80
C SER A 152 16.66 -10.93 2.42
N HIS A 153 16.47 -11.41 3.65
CA HIS A 153 17.53 -12.09 4.39
C HIS A 153 17.86 -13.46 3.79
N ASP A 154 16.83 -14.24 3.47
CA ASP A 154 16.98 -15.65 3.05
C ASP A 154 17.55 -15.80 1.62
N LEU A 155 17.33 -14.79 0.77
CA LEU A 155 17.97 -14.76 -0.56
C LEU A 155 19.35 -14.11 -0.53
N LYS A 156 19.56 -13.08 0.29
CA LYS A 156 20.83 -12.35 0.36
C LYS A 156 21.97 -13.22 0.94
N THR A 157 21.68 -13.97 1.99
CA THR A 157 22.67 -14.80 2.71
C THR A 157 23.32 -15.83 1.80
N PRO A 158 22.60 -16.72 1.07
CA PRO A 158 23.22 -17.69 0.17
C PRO A 158 23.95 -17.04 -1.01
N MET A 159 23.45 -15.92 -1.53
CA MET A 159 24.11 -15.18 -2.61
C MET A 159 25.45 -14.63 -2.17
N LEU A 160 25.53 -13.98 -1.00
CA LEU A 160 26.76 -13.48 -0.41
C LEU A 160 27.74 -14.64 -0.12
N GLY A 161 27.26 -15.75 0.43
CA GLY A 161 28.07 -16.95 0.66
C GLY A 161 28.70 -17.49 -0.64
N ALA A 162 27.94 -17.55 -1.72
CA ALA A 162 28.44 -17.95 -3.03
C ALA A 162 29.50 -16.98 -3.56
N ILE A 163 29.26 -15.67 -3.45
CA ILE A 163 30.21 -14.63 -3.90
C ILE A 163 31.52 -14.73 -3.12
N GLU A 164 31.47 -14.87 -1.79
CA GLU A 164 32.68 -14.99 -0.97
C GLU A 164 33.42 -16.31 -1.23
N THR A 165 32.73 -17.40 -1.47
CA THR A 165 33.32 -18.68 -1.85
C THR A 165 34.06 -18.55 -3.20
N ILE A 166 33.43 -17.96 -4.21
CA ILE A 166 34.06 -17.70 -5.51
C ILE A 166 35.31 -16.82 -5.37
N LYS A 167 35.24 -15.79 -4.50
CA LYS A 167 36.36 -14.91 -4.21
C LYS A 167 37.52 -15.67 -3.54
N ALA A 168 37.22 -16.58 -2.61
CA ALA A 168 38.22 -17.42 -1.96
C ALA A 168 38.93 -18.35 -2.97
N PHE A 169 38.22 -18.92 -3.92
CA PHE A 169 38.81 -19.69 -5.03
C PHE A 169 39.74 -18.83 -5.90
N LYS A 170 39.29 -17.63 -6.27
CA LYS A 170 40.11 -16.69 -7.07
C LYS A 170 41.37 -16.24 -6.32
N GLN A 171 41.36 -16.24 -4.99
CA GLN A 171 42.53 -15.96 -4.14
C GLN A 171 43.42 -17.18 -3.88
N ALA A 172 43.21 -18.28 -4.58
CA ALA A 172 43.93 -19.54 -4.44
C ALA A 172 43.89 -20.14 -3.00
N LYS A 173 42.86 -19.80 -2.18
CA LYS A 173 42.76 -20.37 -0.81
C LYS A 173 42.48 -21.87 -0.78
N PHE A 174 42.01 -22.44 -1.91
CA PHE A 174 41.70 -23.85 -2.07
C PHE A 174 42.64 -24.55 -3.07
N GLY A 175 43.76 -23.95 -3.39
CA GLY A 175 44.72 -24.39 -4.38
C GLY A 175 44.74 -23.51 -5.62
N ASP A 176 45.71 -23.75 -6.51
CA ASP A 176 45.93 -22.96 -7.73
C ASP A 176 44.75 -23.14 -8.71
N VAL A 177 44.37 -22.02 -9.34
CA VAL A 177 43.29 -21.96 -10.29
C VAL A 177 43.86 -21.73 -11.69
N THR A 178 43.48 -22.58 -12.66
CA THR A 178 43.87 -22.39 -14.05
C THR A 178 43.23 -21.14 -14.65
N SER A 179 43.81 -20.59 -15.71
CA SER A 179 43.30 -19.41 -16.42
C SER A 179 41.86 -19.62 -16.94
N THR A 180 41.51 -20.82 -17.32
CA THR A 180 40.16 -21.20 -17.77
C THR A 180 39.18 -21.19 -16.58
N GLN A 181 39.56 -21.79 -15.44
CA GLN A 181 38.76 -21.80 -14.24
C GLN A 181 38.54 -20.37 -13.70
N GLN A 182 39.56 -19.51 -13.77
CA GLN A 182 39.47 -18.11 -13.38
C GLN A 182 38.39 -17.35 -14.16
N LYS A 183 38.34 -17.54 -15.51
CA LYS A 183 37.28 -16.94 -16.35
C LYS A 183 35.88 -17.43 -15.99
N VAL A 184 35.74 -18.71 -15.66
CA VAL A 184 34.45 -19.28 -15.21
C VAL A 184 34.05 -18.68 -13.88
N LEU A 185 34.96 -18.62 -12.91
CA LEU A 185 34.71 -18.01 -11.59
C LEU A 185 34.34 -16.52 -11.69
N GLU A 186 34.95 -15.77 -12.62
CA GLU A 186 34.58 -14.37 -12.89
C GLU A 186 33.16 -14.25 -13.42
N THR A 187 32.78 -15.14 -14.33
CA THR A 187 31.42 -15.16 -14.87
C THR A 187 30.41 -15.49 -13.78
N MET A 188 30.69 -16.52 -12.95
CA MET A 188 29.84 -16.87 -11.80
C MET A 188 29.72 -15.73 -10.81
N ALA A 189 30.82 -15.08 -10.42
CA ALA A 189 30.82 -13.94 -9.51
C ALA A 189 29.96 -12.77 -10.03
N ARG A 190 30.08 -12.50 -11.34
CA ARG A 190 29.29 -11.46 -12.00
C ARG A 190 27.80 -11.82 -11.99
N SER A 191 27.45 -13.06 -12.32
CA SER A 191 26.05 -13.52 -12.30
C SER A 191 25.42 -13.42 -10.91
N HIS A 192 26.11 -13.90 -9.87
CA HIS A 192 25.60 -13.80 -8.49
C HIS A 192 25.47 -12.35 -8.00
N LYS A 193 26.40 -11.47 -8.34
CA LYS A 193 26.29 -10.02 -8.01
C LYS A 193 25.08 -9.38 -8.71
N MET A 194 24.87 -9.69 -9.99
CA MET A 194 23.69 -9.20 -10.73
C MET A 194 22.38 -9.69 -10.13
N THR A 195 22.32 -10.98 -9.77
CA THR A 195 21.12 -11.54 -9.11
C THR A 195 20.87 -10.89 -7.74
N LEU A 196 21.92 -10.70 -6.94
CA LEU A 196 21.82 -10.01 -5.64
C LEU A 196 21.28 -8.59 -5.81
N GLN A 197 21.84 -7.82 -6.75
CA GLN A 197 21.38 -6.47 -7.04
C GLN A 197 19.93 -6.42 -7.53
N LEU A 198 19.51 -7.40 -8.35
CA LEU A 198 18.13 -7.53 -8.79
C LEU A 198 17.18 -7.76 -7.60
N VAL A 199 17.54 -8.68 -6.71
CA VAL A 199 16.76 -8.99 -5.50
C VAL A 199 16.67 -7.75 -4.60
N GLU A 200 17.79 -7.07 -4.34
CA GLU A 200 17.80 -5.84 -3.53
C GLU A 200 16.91 -4.74 -4.14
N THR A 201 17.01 -4.52 -5.45
CA THR A 201 16.17 -3.53 -6.13
C THR A 201 14.68 -3.89 -6.07
N LEU A 202 14.34 -5.17 -6.25
CA LEU A 202 12.96 -5.65 -6.15
C LEU A 202 12.37 -5.42 -4.76
N LEU A 203 13.15 -5.69 -3.73
CA LEU A 203 12.77 -5.51 -2.34
C LEU A 203 12.61 -4.02 -1.98
N ASP A 204 13.50 -3.16 -2.49
CA ASP A 204 13.40 -1.71 -2.32
C ASP A 204 12.12 -1.17 -2.99
N VAL A 205 11.83 -1.59 -4.22
CA VAL A 205 10.59 -1.23 -4.91
C VAL A 205 9.37 -1.66 -4.11
N TYR A 206 9.37 -2.90 -3.60
CA TYR A 206 8.24 -3.43 -2.82
C TYR A 206 8.03 -2.66 -1.52
N ARG A 207 9.12 -2.32 -0.81
CA ARG A 207 9.08 -1.53 0.42
C ARG A 207 8.60 -0.11 0.16
N ASN A 208 9.11 0.53 -0.89
CA ASN A 208 8.71 1.89 -1.26
C ASN A 208 7.23 1.98 -1.64
N ASP A 209 6.67 0.93 -2.26
CA ASP A 209 5.25 0.91 -2.63
C ASP A 209 4.31 0.74 -1.43
N THR A 210 4.77 0.05 -0.38
CA THR A 210 3.94 -0.25 0.80
C THR A 210 4.05 0.82 1.87
N GLU A 211 5.26 1.29 2.14
CA GLU A 211 5.55 2.23 3.24
C GLU A 211 5.75 3.67 2.77
N GLY A 212 5.89 3.90 1.45
CA GLY A 212 6.41 5.13 0.89
C GLY A 212 7.92 5.27 1.10
N LEU A 213 8.56 6.06 0.26
CA LEU A 213 10.00 6.31 0.35
C LEU A 213 10.29 7.32 1.48
N LYS A 214 10.96 6.87 2.55
CA LYS A 214 11.41 7.73 3.65
C LYS A 214 12.74 8.37 3.28
N LEU A 215 12.74 9.68 2.99
CA LEU A 215 13.91 10.43 2.57
C LEU A 215 14.63 11.10 3.75
N GLN A 216 15.97 11.05 3.74
CA GLN A 216 16.83 11.83 4.62
C GLN A 216 17.29 13.10 3.89
N LEU A 217 16.41 14.10 3.85
CA LEU A 217 16.63 15.32 3.08
C LEU A 217 17.65 16.24 3.73
N SER A 218 18.72 16.58 2.99
CA SER A 218 19.74 17.56 3.35
C SER A 218 20.07 18.48 2.17
N PRO A 219 20.66 19.67 2.40
CA PRO A 219 21.20 20.49 1.32
C PRO A 219 22.26 19.70 0.56
N LEU A 220 22.12 19.58 -0.77
CA LEU A 220 22.96 18.75 -1.63
C LEU A 220 23.28 19.48 -2.93
N ASN A 221 24.52 19.44 -3.34
CA ASN A 221 24.96 19.93 -4.65
C ASN A 221 24.96 18.79 -5.66
N LEU A 222 24.06 18.85 -6.65
CA LEU A 222 23.90 17.82 -7.68
C LEU A 222 25.14 17.66 -8.56
N VAL A 223 25.94 18.73 -8.74
CA VAL A 223 27.16 18.67 -9.54
C VAL A 223 28.21 17.79 -8.85
N ALA A 224 28.43 18.02 -7.55
CA ALA A 224 29.38 17.22 -6.78
C ALA A 224 28.94 15.75 -6.73
N LEU A 225 27.64 15.49 -6.54
CA LEU A 225 27.08 14.14 -6.55
C LEU A 225 27.27 13.45 -7.90
N ALA A 226 27.05 14.15 -9.01
CA ALA A 226 27.26 13.60 -10.34
C ALA A 226 28.72 13.25 -10.59
N GLU A 227 29.67 14.13 -10.18
CA GLU A 227 31.12 13.87 -10.28
C GLU A 227 31.51 12.60 -9.51
N GLU A 228 31.00 12.42 -8.29
CA GLU A 228 31.24 11.21 -7.50
C GLU A 228 30.72 9.95 -8.21
N VAL A 229 29.51 10.01 -8.78
CA VAL A 229 28.94 8.86 -9.51
C VAL A 229 29.74 8.59 -10.78
N ILE A 230 30.11 9.61 -11.56
CA ILE A 230 30.92 9.46 -12.77
C ILE A 230 32.23 8.74 -12.43
N ALA A 231 32.91 9.10 -11.33
CA ALA A 231 34.13 8.45 -10.89
C ALA A 231 33.93 6.92 -10.69
N THR A 232 32.80 6.48 -10.19
CA THR A 232 32.48 5.05 -10.03
C THR A 232 32.17 4.33 -11.35
N MET A 233 31.86 5.06 -12.42
CA MET A 233 31.50 4.51 -13.74
C MET A 233 32.67 4.42 -14.71
N ILE A 234 33.87 4.85 -14.36
CA ILE A 234 35.06 4.90 -15.22
C ILE A 234 35.39 3.50 -15.80
N ASP A 235 35.40 2.48 -14.96
CA ASP A 235 35.72 1.11 -15.41
C ASP A 235 34.68 0.58 -16.37
N LEU A 236 33.38 0.83 -16.11
CA LEU A 236 32.29 0.41 -16.96
C LEU A 236 32.36 1.14 -18.32
N SER A 237 32.58 2.45 -18.31
CA SER A 237 32.67 3.27 -19.53
C SER A 237 33.87 2.85 -20.38
N ALA A 238 35.03 2.60 -19.75
CA ALA A 238 36.24 2.10 -20.42
C ALA A 238 36.01 0.72 -21.05
N ALA A 239 35.39 -0.22 -20.32
CA ALA A 239 35.09 -1.56 -20.83
C ALA A 239 34.14 -1.53 -22.04
N ARG A 240 33.21 -0.58 -22.06
CA ARG A 240 32.27 -0.36 -23.17
C ARG A 240 32.82 0.57 -24.25
N ARG A 241 33.94 1.25 -24.02
CA ARG A 241 34.53 2.27 -24.89
C ARG A 241 33.54 3.42 -25.15
N VAL A 242 32.88 3.89 -24.10
CA VAL A 242 31.94 5.03 -24.14
C VAL A 242 32.55 6.17 -23.33
N TYR A 243 32.51 7.38 -23.86
CA TYR A 243 33.04 8.57 -23.17
C TYR A 243 31.96 9.25 -22.37
N ILE A 244 32.25 9.60 -21.13
CA ILE A 244 31.32 10.39 -20.28
C ILE A 244 31.82 11.84 -20.30
N ASN A 245 30.94 12.76 -20.60
CA ASN A 245 31.20 14.20 -20.58
C ASN A 245 30.14 14.90 -19.71
N MET A 246 30.54 15.98 -19.03
CA MET A 246 29.63 16.82 -18.25
C MET A 246 29.73 18.27 -18.73
N SER A 247 28.57 18.91 -18.92
CA SER A 247 28.44 20.30 -19.36
C SER A 247 27.41 21.06 -18.51
N TYR A 248 27.46 22.37 -18.54
CA TYR A 248 26.64 23.23 -17.68
C TYR A 248 25.66 24.08 -18.49
N GLY A 249 24.95 23.47 -19.41
CA GLY A 249 24.01 24.14 -20.31
C GLY A 249 24.75 25.10 -21.27
N GLU A 250 24.28 26.33 -21.34
CA GLU A 250 24.91 27.40 -22.17
C GLU A 250 26.13 28.04 -21.50
N SER A 251 26.53 27.62 -20.30
CA SER A 251 27.64 28.19 -19.53
C SER A 251 28.84 27.31 -19.60
N ASP A 252 30.01 27.89 -19.92
CA ASP A 252 31.32 27.23 -19.85
C ASP A 252 31.86 27.10 -18.41
N PHE A 253 31.19 27.72 -17.44
CA PHE A 253 31.63 27.72 -16.05
C PHE A 253 30.88 26.72 -15.22
N ARG A 254 31.60 25.97 -14.37
CA ARG A 254 31.05 25.10 -13.36
C ARG A 254 30.08 25.89 -12.47
N ARG A 255 28.84 25.40 -12.34
CA ARG A 255 27.81 25.98 -11.47
C ARG A 255 27.48 24.99 -10.35
N SER A 256 27.10 25.52 -9.20
CA SER A 256 26.54 24.72 -8.12
C SER A 256 25.04 24.60 -8.29
N LEU A 257 24.50 23.38 -8.27
CA LEU A 257 23.07 23.11 -8.36
C LEU A 257 22.58 22.58 -7.02
N TRP A 258 22.11 23.49 -6.16
CA TRP A 258 21.67 23.14 -4.81
C TRP A 258 20.20 22.74 -4.79
N VAL A 259 19.94 21.57 -4.15
CA VAL A 259 18.62 21.03 -3.90
C VAL A 259 18.51 20.52 -2.46
N LYS A 260 17.29 20.35 -1.96
CA LYS A 260 17.04 19.59 -0.73
C LYS A 260 16.80 18.15 -1.10
N GLY A 261 17.78 17.27 -0.89
CA GLY A 261 17.72 15.89 -1.37
C GLY A 261 18.38 14.88 -0.44
N ASP A 262 18.04 13.60 -0.68
CA ASP A 262 18.71 12.45 -0.08
C ASP A 262 19.84 12.00 -1.02
N ALA A 263 21.08 12.15 -0.56
CA ALA A 263 22.26 11.89 -1.37
C ALA A 263 22.32 10.45 -1.88
N LEU A 264 21.99 9.46 -1.03
CA LEU A 264 22.04 8.04 -1.40
C LEU A 264 20.99 7.70 -2.46
N GLN A 265 19.79 8.24 -2.31
CA GLN A 265 18.72 7.98 -3.29
C GLN A 265 18.99 8.66 -4.62
N LEU A 266 19.44 9.92 -4.61
CA LEU A 266 19.79 10.63 -5.84
C LEU A 266 21.04 10.04 -6.51
N GLN A 267 22.02 9.52 -5.75
CA GLN A 267 23.13 8.75 -6.30
C GLN A 267 22.66 7.52 -7.09
N ARG A 268 21.62 6.81 -6.58
CA ARG A 268 21.00 5.69 -7.30
C ARG A 268 20.39 6.13 -8.62
N VAL A 269 19.71 7.29 -8.65
CA VAL A 269 19.13 7.84 -9.89
C VAL A 269 20.23 8.12 -10.91
N PHE A 270 21.30 8.84 -10.52
CA PHE A 270 22.42 9.10 -11.40
C PHE A 270 23.07 7.82 -11.92
N ALA A 271 23.38 6.88 -11.04
CA ALA A 271 24.00 5.62 -11.40
C ALA A 271 23.14 4.83 -12.38
N ASN A 272 21.83 4.81 -12.19
CA ASN A 272 20.89 4.11 -13.09
C ASN A 272 20.84 4.77 -14.46
N LEU A 273 20.68 6.10 -14.52
CA LEU A 273 20.61 6.82 -15.80
C LEU A 273 21.92 6.72 -16.58
N LEU A 274 23.06 6.85 -15.90
CA LEU A 274 24.39 6.71 -16.52
C LEU A 274 24.64 5.29 -17.00
N THR A 275 24.30 4.27 -16.21
CA THR A 275 24.46 2.86 -16.60
C THR A 275 23.60 2.56 -17.85
N ASN A 276 22.38 3.07 -17.90
CA ASN A 276 21.54 2.94 -19.09
C ASN A 276 22.17 3.63 -20.30
N GLY A 277 22.61 4.89 -20.15
CA GLY A 277 23.26 5.62 -21.23
C GLY A 277 24.51 4.92 -21.78
N ILE A 278 25.38 4.38 -20.88
CA ILE A 278 26.56 3.62 -21.29
C ILE A 278 26.19 2.32 -22.00
N ASN A 279 25.20 1.60 -21.51
CA ASN A 279 24.79 0.31 -22.07
C ASN A 279 24.11 0.43 -23.45
N HIS A 280 23.38 1.50 -23.68
CA HIS A 280 22.68 1.76 -24.95
C HIS A 280 23.52 2.53 -25.96
N SER A 281 24.61 3.16 -25.56
CA SER A 281 25.53 3.81 -26.49
C SER A 281 26.39 2.79 -27.27
N PRO A 282 26.65 3.03 -28.56
CA PRO A 282 27.57 2.24 -29.34
C PRO A 282 29.02 2.40 -28.85
N ARG A 283 29.90 1.47 -29.20
CA ARG A 283 31.34 1.59 -28.92
C ARG A 283 31.92 2.83 -29.63
N GLY A 284 32.64 3.66 -28.92
CA GLY A 284 33.15 4.94 -29.37
C GLY A 284 32.13 6.10 -29.22
N GLY A 285 30.91 5.78 -28.73
CA GLY A 285 29.89 6.78 -28.45
C GLY A 285 30.16 7.59 -27.19
N LYS A 286 29.26 8.53 -26.90
CA LYS A 286 29.34 9.39 -25.71
C LYS A 286 28.05 9.38 -24.91
N VAL A 287 28.19 9.54 -23.60
CA VAL A 287 27.11 9.91 -22.69
C VAL A 287 27.40 11.30 -22.16
N GLU A 288 26.48 12.23 -22.35
CA GLU A 288 26.62 13.62 -21.94
C GLU A 288 25.67 13.93 -20.78
N ILE A 289 26.19 14.49 -19.70
CA ILE A 289 25.42 14.97 -18.58
C ILE A 289 25.33 16.49 -18.70
N VAL A 290 24.12 17.01 -18.87
CA VAL A 290 23.88 18.47 -18.96
C VAL A 290 23.21 18.91 -17.67
N MET A 291 23.82 19.88 -17.01
CA MET A 291 23.35 20.49 -15.76
C MET A 291 22.85 21.91 -16.03
N GLU A 292 21.59 22.20 -15.73
CA GLU A 292 20.97 23.50 -15.94
C GLU A 292 20.37 24.02 -14.64
N SER A 293 20.61 25.30 -14.34
CA SER A 293 20.10 25.95 -13.13
C SER A 293 19.05 27.01 -13.51
N TYR A 294 17.88 26.88 -12.92
CA TYR A 294 16.81 27.88 -12.99
C TYR A 294 16.49 28.39 -11.58
N SER A 295 15.79 29.51 -11.50
CA SER A 295 15.48 30.14 -10.21
C SER A 295 14.64 29.26 -9.27
N SER A 296 13.76 28.44 -9.80
CA SER A 296 12.82 27.60 -9.04
C SER A 296 13.16 26.12 -9.06
N TYR A 297 14.01 25.66 -9.99
CA TYR A 297 14.36 24.24 -10.12
C TYR A 297 15.73 24.05 -10.75
N GLN A 298 16.34 22.92 -10.46
CA GLN A 298 17.58 22.42 -11.06
C GLN A 298 17.24 21.28 -12.01
N ILE A 299 17.86 21.27 -13.19
CA ILE A 299 17.64 20.22 -14.19
C ILE A 299 18.94 19.44 -14.41
N VAL A 300 18.79 18.14 -14.52
CA VAL A 300 19.83 17.21 -14.96
C VAL A 300 19.32 16.43 -16.16
N LYS A 301 20.09 16.37 -17.22
CA LYS A 301 19.81 15.59 -18.44
C LYS A 301 20.97 14.64 -18.69
N VAL A 302 20.70 13.37 -18.88
CA VAL A 302 21.65 12.35 -19.30
C VAL A 302 21.30 11.97 -20.73
N ILE A 303 22.20 12.24 -21.66
CA ILE A 303 21.99 12.08 -23.09
C ILE A 303 22.94 11.01 -23.61
N ASP A 304 22.43 9.99 -24.24
CA ASP A 304 23.19 8.92 -24.85
C ASP A 304 23.31 9.08 -26.38
N SER A 305 24.20 8.28 -26.98
CA SER A 305 24.40 8.22 -28.44
C SER A 305 23.79 6.95 -29.04
N GLY A 306 22.78 6.36 -28.39
CA GLY A 306 22.13 5.12 -28.81
C GLY A 306 21.18 5.28 -29.98
N LEU A 307 20.37 4.25 -30.21
CA LEU A 307 19.37 4.24 -31.27
C LEU A 307 18.16 5.16 -30.97
N GLY A 308 18.04 5.63 -29.73
CA GLY A 308 16.85 6.34 -29.25
C GLY A 308 15.77 5.38 -28.74
N ILE A 309 14.56 5.89 -28.53
CA ILE A 309 13.41 5.22 -27.94
C ILE A 309 12.27 5.24 -28.98
N THR A 310 11.59 4.15 -29.18
CA THR A 310 10.44 4.14 -30.10
C THR A 310 9.24 4.87 -29.48
N ALA A 311 8.33 5.34 -30.32
CA ALA A 311 7.12 6.01 -29.86
C ALA A 311 6.23 5.10 -29.00
N GLU A 312 6.30 3.79 -29.24
CA GLU A 312 5.56 2.77 -28.50
C GLU A 312 6.17 2.50 -27.11
N GLU A 313 7.49 2.65 -26.96
CA GLU A 313 8.21 2.42 -25.72
C GLU A 313 8.12 3.59 -24.75
N LEU A 314 8.10 4.83 -25.25
CA LEU A 314 8.13 6.05 -24.45
C LEU A 314 7.12 6.09 -23.28
N PRO A 315 5.84 5.72 -23.46
CA PRO A 315 4.86 5.76 -22.37
C PRO A 315 5.15 4.76 -21.24
N HIS A 316 5.85 3.66 -21.55
CA HIS A 316 6.02 2.51 -20.66
C HIS A 316 7.39 2.46 -19.96
N LEU A 317 8.35 3.32 -20.34
CA LEU A 317 9.74 3.29 -19.84
C LEU A 317 9.87 3.30 -18.32
N PHE A 318 8.96 3.97 -17.64
CA PHE A 318 8.95 4.11 -16.19
C PHE A 318 7.98 3.13 -15.50
N GLU A 319 7.46 2.13 -16.22
CA GLU A 319 6.65 1.05 -15.65
C GLU A 319 7.53 -0.07 -15.07
N ARG A 320 6.97 -0.83 -14.14
CA ARG A 320 7.68 -1.96 -13.51
C ARG A 320 7.95 -3.07 -14.53
N PHE A 321 9.15 -3.61 -14.47
CA PHE A 321 9.58 -4.73 -15.30
C PHE A 321 9.55 -4.46 -16.81
N TYR A 322 9.30 -3.22 -17.21
CA TYR A 322 9.33 -2.86 -18.60
C TYR A 322 10.76 -2.93 -19.16
N GLN A 323 10.90 -3.65 -20.24
CA GLN A 323 12.14 -3.80 -21.02
C GLN A 323 11.79 -3.58 -22.49
N GLY A 324 12.40 -2.59 -23.13
CA GLY A 324 12.22 -2.35 -24.55
C GLY A 324 12.64 -3.55 -25.42
N ASN A 325 12.25 -3.55 -26.67
CA ASN A 325 12.53 -4.62 -27.63
C ASN A 325 14.00 -4.68 -28.11
N GLY A 326 14.88 -3.87 -27.52
CA GLY A 326 16.28 -3.76 -27.88
C GLY A 326 17.12 -5.03 -27.64
N ASP A 327 18.35 -5.00 -28.16
CA ASP A 327 19.28 -6.10 -28.23
C ASP A 327 19.48 -6.82 -26.88
N ARG A 328 19.53 -8.16 -26.92
CA ARG A 328 19.62 -9.05 -25.72
C ARG A 328 20.80 -8.76 -24.78
N GLN A 329 21.79 -7.97 -25.20
CA GLN A 329 22.97 -7.64 -24.40
C GLN A 329 22.78 -6.50 -23.40
N ALA A 330 21.72 -5.68 -23.54
CA ALA A 330 21.42 -4.53 -22.67
C ALA A 330 20.24 -4.78 -21.68
N LYS A 331 19.75 -6.03 -21.58
CA LYS A 331 18.61 -6.37 -20.74
C LYS A 331 18.92 -6.15 -19.25
N GLY A 332 18.39 -5.04 -18.70
CA GLY A 332 18.33 -4.78 -17.27
C GLY A 332 17.14 -5.49 -16.60
N SER A 333 16.89 -5.19 -15.35
CA SER A 333 15.74 -5.73 -14.58
C SER A 333 14.38 -5.11 -14.95
N GLY A 334 14.36 -3.98 -15.67
CA GLY A 334 13.16 -3.16 -15.86
C GLY A 334 12.68 -2.44 -14.59
N LEU A 335 13.47 -2.43 -13.52
CA LEU A 335 13.13 -1.80 -12.24
C LEU A 335 13.85 -0.46 -12.04
N GLY A 336 14.98 -0.23 -12.73
CA GLY A 336 15.82 0.93 -12.49
C GLY A 336 15.12 2.26 -12.78
N LEU A 337 14.52 2.41 -13.95
CA LEU A 337 13.78 3.65 -14.31
C LEU A 337 12.53 3.83 -13.44
N TYR A 338 11.81 2.76 -13.12
CA TYR A 338 10.70 2.82 -12.18
C TYR A 338 11.12 3.34 -10.80
N LEU A 339 12.20 2.78 -10.24
CA LEU A 339 12.77 3.25 -8.96
C LEU A 339 13.26 4.70 -9.06
N SER A 340 13.90 5.07 -10.18
CA SER A 340 14.31 6.47 -10.40
C SER A 340 13.13 7.43 -10.37
N ARG A 341 11.99 7.06 -10.97
CA ARG A 341 10.76 7.85 -10.92
C ARG A 341 10.23 7.97 -9.50
N GLN A 342 10.14 6.88 -8.75
CA GLN A 342 9.72 6.92 -7.34
C GLN A 342 10.59 7.86 -6.50
N ILE A 343 11.92 7.79 -6.70
CA ILE A 343 12.87 8.65 -5.97
C ILE A 343 12.65 10.12 -6.33
N ILE A 344 12.57 10.46 -7.61
CA ILE A 344 12.40 11.85 -8.06
C ILE A 344 11.04 12.41 -7.63
N ASP A 345 9.95 11.62 -7.75
CA ASP A 345 8.62 12.01 -7.31
C ASP A 345 8.58 12.27 -5.79
N ALA A 346 9.24 11.42 -4.99
CA ALA A 346 9.35 11.60 -3.54
C ALA A 346 10.15 12.87 -3.14
N HIS A 347 11.06 13.34 -4.00
CA HIS A 347 11.77 14.62 -3.83
C HIS A 347 10.95 15.82 -4.34
N GLY A 348 9.70 15.62 -4.79
CA GLY A 348 8.86 16.68 -5.37
C GLY A 348 9.32 17.12 -6.77
N GLY A 349 10.06 16.26 -7.45
CA GLY A 349 10.58 16.48 -8.79
C GLY A 349 9.74 15.86 -9.90
N ILE A 350 10.26 15.90 -11.12
CA ILE A 350 9.70 15.22 -12.29
C ILE A 350 10.84 14.58 -13.07
N ILE A 351 10.64 13.36 -13.55
CA ILE A 351 11.54 12.65 -14.46
C ILE A 351 10.84 12.40 -15.79
N TRP A 352 11.58 12.50 -16.89
CA TRP A 352 11.06 12.28 -18.25
C TRP A 352 12.10 11.66 -19.17
N ALA A 353 11.68 11.22 -20.34
CA ALA A 353 12.54 10.74 -21.40
C ALA A 353 12.09 11.32 -22.75
N GLU A 354 13.04 11.59 -23.63
CA GLU A 354 12.84 12.15 -24.97
C GLU A 354 13.88 11.56 -25.94
N ASN A 355 13.60 11.62 -27.23
CA ASN A 355 14.60 11.31 -28.24
C ASN A 355 15.45 12.56 -28.57
N LYS A 356 16.76 12.35 -28.74
CA LYS A 356 17.67 13.37 -29.26
C LYS A 356 17.86 13.20 -30.77
N LEU A 357 17.67 14.25 -31.53
CA LEU A 357 17.98 14.25 -32.95
C LEU A 357 19.48 14.46 -33.19
N PRO A 358 20.10 13.80 -34.21
CA PRO A 358 19.48 12.77 -35.10
C PRO A 358 19.42 11.39 -34.47
N HIS A 359 20.16 11.10 -33.41
CA HIS A 359 20.24 9.79 -32.72
C HIS A 359 20.44 9.99 -31.22
N GLY A 360 19.98 9.00 -30.42
CA GLY A 360 20.15 8.94 -28.97
C GLY A 360 18.86 9.21 -28.20
N ALA A 361 18.94 8.94 -26.91
CA ALA A 361 17.88 9.24 -25.96
C ALA A 361 18.37 10.26 -24.92
N LEU A 362 17.42 11.03 -24.40
CA LEU A 362 17.60 11.94 -23.29
C LEU A 362 16.72 11.47 -22.15
N PHE A 363 17.33 11.26 -20.98
CA PHE A 363 16.64 11.04 -19.74
C PHE A 363 16.90 12.24 -18.84
N GLY A 364 15.86 13.00 -18.51
CA GLY A 364 15.98 14.21 -17.71
C GLY A 364 15.19 14.10 -16.40
N PHE A 365 15.68 14.79 -15.38
CA PHE A 365 14.88 15.04 -14.19
C PHE A 365 15.08 16.50 -13.72
N ARG A 366 14.09 17.01 -13.02
CA ARG A 366 14.17 18.31 -12.35
C ARG A 366 13.78 18.19 -10.87
N LEU A 367 14.44 18.97 -10.05
CA LEU A 367 14.21 19.05 -8.59
C LEU A 367 14.02 20.52 -8.18
N PRO A 368 13.23 20.80 -7.13
CA PRO A 368 13.11 22.14 -6.58
C PRO A 368 14.47 22.70 -6.15
N ALA A 369 14.79 23.91 -6.60
CA ALA A 369 16.04 24.60 -6.23
C ALA A 369 15.96 25.13 -4.80
N ILE A 370 17.11 25.14 -4.11
CA ILE A 370 17.30 25.88 -2.87
C ILE A 370 18.40 26.92 -3.07
N PRO A 371 18.37 28.04 -2.31
CA PRO A 371 19.47 29.01 -2.35
C PRO A 371 20.81 28.37 -1.99
N GLU A 372 21.86 28.82 -2.66
CA GLU A 372 23.23 28.48 -2.29
C GLU A 372 23.52 29.00 -0.88
N LYS A 373 24.07 28.14 0.01
CA LYS A 373 24.43 28.52 1.37
C LYS A 373 25.78 29.25 1.39
#